data_3a02f1c9fd2a5c41c8f8d6f9b2aadcf8
#
_entry.id   3a02f1c9fd2a5c41c8f8d6f9b2aadcf8
#
_cell.length_a   1.000
_cell.length_b   1.000
_cell.length_c   1.000
_cell.angle_alpha   90.00
_cell.angle_beta   90.00
_cell.angle_gamma   90.00
#
_symmetry.space_group_name_H-M   'P 1'
#
loop_
_entity.id
_entity.type
_entity.pdbx_description
1 polymer ?
#
loop_
_entity_poly.entity_id
_entity_poly.type
_entity_poly.pdbx_seq_one_letter_code
_entity_poly.pdbx_strand_id
1 'polypeptide(L)'
;MVDFLHKTLYNELTLTEKGECHITLQPNNFALEPTTVWSFKDRGDWATHSGKYRGNWSPYVPRNLILRYSKPGDWILDQFMGSGTTLVEAKLLNRNAVGIDINPQSVLISETNLKFQCETKSKIFTKNADATNLHFIKDEHIDFICTHPPYADIIKYSKGISGDISLLCVDKFLEKMNKVAAESYRVLKKGKICAVMIGDVRKHGKVIPLGFRMMECFLNVGFLNKEIIIK
;
A
#
# COMPACT_ATOMS: atom_id res chain seq x y z
N MET A 1 3.61 -10.21 -30.29
CA MET A 1 4.35 -9.33 -29.34
C MET A 1 3.71 -9.36 -27.94
N VAL A 2 3.07 -10.47 -27.57
CA VAL A 2 2.40 -10.71 -26.26
C VAL A 2 3.11 -11.81 -25.46
N ASP A 3 3.99 -12.58 -26.09
CA ASP A 3 4.65 -13.75 -25.47
C ASP A 3 5.91 -13.46 -24.65
N PHE A 4 6.44 -12.26 -24.71
CA PHE A 4 7.72 -11.94 -24.03
C PHE A 4 7.57 -11.53 -22.55
N LEU A 5 6.38 -11.13 -22.13
CA LEU A 5 6.09 -10.71 -20.74
C LEU A 5 5.72 -11.86 -19.78
N HIS A 6 5.39 -13.03 -20.34
CA HIS A 6 4.97 -14.19 -19.53
C HIS A 6 6.13 -15.02 -18.98
N LYS A 7 7.30 -14.94 -19.58
CA LYS A 7 8.47 -15.77 -19.21
C LYS A 7 9.39 -15.18 -18.13
N THR A 8 9.25 -13.90 -17.77
CA THR A 8 10.21 -13.24 -16.84
C THR A 8 9.75 -13.21 -15.38
N LEU A 9 8.55 -13.72 -15.08
CA LEU A 9 7.97 -13.64 -13.72
C LEU A 9 8.17 -14.91 -12.85
N TYR A 10 8.84 -15.95 -13.38
CA TYR A 10 8.89 -17.27 -12.72
C TYR A 10 10.28 -17.79 -12.35
N ASN A 11 11.31 -16.98 -12.35
CA ASN A 11 12.67 -17.46 -12.13
C ASN A 11 13.24 -17.16 -10.74
N GLU A 12 12.56 -17.57 -9.67
CA GLU A 12 13.22 -17.86 -8.39
C GLU A 12 12.32 -18.80 -7.55
N LEU A 13 12.07 -19.95 -8.12
CA LEU A 13 11.35 -21.03 -7.46
C LEU A 13 12.37 -22.12 -7.14
N THR A 14 12.65 -22.35 -5.88
CA THR A 14 13.44 -23.52 -5.47
C THR A 14 12.63 -24.79 -5.76
N LEU A 15 13.10 -25.58 -6.71
CA LEU A 15 12.55 -26.91 -7.01
C LEU A 15 13.03 -27.90 -5.95
N THR A 16 12.12 -28.58 -5.28
CA THR A 16 12.44 -29.79 -4.51
C THR A 16 12.47 -31.00 -5.45
N GLU A 17 13.04 -32.13 -5.02
CA GLU A 17 13.20 -33.36 -5.81
C GLU A 17 11.90 -33.94 -6.39
N LYS A 18 10.72 -33.38 -6.07
CA LYS A 18 9.40 -33.74 -6.58
C LYS A 18 8.78 -32.71 -7.53
N GLY A 19 9.51 -31.66 -7.94
CA GLY A 19 9.00 -30.67 -8.89
C GLY A 19 7.88 -29.76 -8.36
N GLU A 20 7.57 -29.77 -7.05
CA GLU A 20 6.59 -28.89 -6.43
C GLU A 20 7.25 -27.57 -6.02
N CYS A 21 6.65 -26.51 -6.47
CA CYS A 21 7.10 -25.16 -6.20
C CYS A 21 6.51 -24.64 -4.89
N HIS A 22 7.30 -24.66 -3.82
CA HIS A 22 6.89 -24.15 -2.54
C HIS A 22 7.19 -22.65 -2.41
N ILE A 23 6.15 -21.83 -2.41
CA ILE A 23 6.24 -20.40 -2.07
C ILE A 23 6.27 -20.30 -0.54
N THR A 24 7.32 -19.72 0.03
CA THR A 24 7.35 -19.37 1.45
C THR A 24 6.31 -18.28 1.73
N LEU A 25 5.30 -18.58 2.56
CA LEU A 25 4.19 -17.65 2.80
C LEU A 25 4.45 -16.66 3.95
N GLN A 26 5.47 -16.86 4.73
CA GLN A 26 5.80 -16.05 5.91
C GLN A 26 7.27 -15.63 5.87
N PRO A 27 7.58 -14.43 6.38
CA PRO A 27 8.97 -14.01 6.50
C PRO A 27 9.73 -14.89 7.49
N ASN A 28 10.98 -15.19 7.17
CA ASN A 28 11.89 -15.83 8.11
C ASN A 28 12.26 -14.83 9.21
N ASN A 29 12.23 -15.29 10.47
CA ASN A 29 12.68 -14.50 11.64
C ASN A 29 12.01 -13.11 11.76
N PHE A 30 10.69 -13.03 11.52
CA PHE A 30 9.96 -11.77 11.69
C PHE A 30 9.86 -11.40 13.18
N ALA A 31 10.30 -10.20 13.52
CA ALA A 31 10.06 -9.55 14.80
C ALA A 31 9.22 -8.27 14.57
N LEU A 32 8.23 -8.06 15.43
CA LEU A 32 7.42 -6.84 15.39
C LEU A 32 8.28 -5.66 15.87
N GLU A 33 8.33 -4.58 15.11
CA GLU A 33 9.01 -3.36 15.49
C GLU A 33 8.16 -2.55 16.49
N PRO A 34 8.56 -2.47 17.77
CA PRO A 34 7.78 -1.78 18.79
C PRO A 34 8.09 -0.28 18.87
N THR A 35 9.19 0.17 18.27
CA THR A 35 9.69 1.54 18.32
C THR A 35 9.11 2.42 17.21
N THR A 36 9.54 3.67 17.14
CA THR A 36 9.21 4.62 16.07
C THR A 36 10.35 4.84 15.06
N VAL A 37 11.45 4.09 15.20
CA VAL A 37 12.54 4.06 14.21
C VAL A 37 12.66 2.64 13.69
N TRP A 38 12.35 2.44 12.41
CA TRP A 38 12.32 1.13 11.78
C TRP A 38 13.45 0.98 10.76
N SER A 39 14.15 -0.15 10.84
CA SER A 39 15.16 -0.52 9.87
C SER A 39 15.01 -1.99 9.51
N PHE A 40 14.80 -2.27 8.24
CA PHE A 40 14.73 -3.62 7.71
C PHE A 40 15.96 -3.87 6.84
N LYS A 41 16.77 -4.87 7.23
CA LYS A 41 18.00 -5.23 6.53
C LYS A 41 17.71 -5.65 5.08
N ASP A 42 16.67 -6.46 4.92
CA ASP A 42 16.24 -6.98 3.63
C ASP A 42 14.87 -6.45 3.28
N ARG A 43 14.55 -6.45 1.96
CA ARG A 43 13.24 -5.98 1.50
C ARG A 43 12.10 -6.91 1.94
N GLY A 44 12.35 -8.23 1.93
CA GLY A 44 11.35 -9.27 2.07
C GLY A 44 10.78 -9.73 0.71
N ASP A 45 10.66 -11.05 0.56
CA ASP A 45 10.35 -11.74 -0.70
C ASP A 45 9.36 -12.92 -0.52
N TRP A 46 8.75 -13.08 0.65
CA TRP A 46 7.77 -14.14 0.90
C TRP A 46 6.47 -13.92 0.11
N ALA A 47 5.70 -14.97 -0.06
CA ALA A 47 4.49 -15.02 -0.86
C ALA A 47 4.75 -14.51 -2.30
N THR A 48 4.07 -13.48 -2.72
CA THR A 48 4.21 -12.86 -4.05
C THR A 48 4.90 -11.51 -4.01
N HIS A 49 5.53 -11.15 -2.88
CA HIS A 49 6.22 -9.88 -2.75
C HIS A 49 7.42 -9.79 -3.69
N SER A 50 7.53 -8.70 -4.40
CA SER A 50 8.58 -8.45 -5.38
C SER A 50 8.97 -6.97 -5.40
N GLY A 51 10.27 -6.69 -5.57
CA GLY A 51 10.80 -5.35 -5.79
C GLY A 51 10.65 -4.83 -7.23
N LYS A 52 10.09 -5.62 -8.15
CA LYS A 52 10.00 -5.29 -9.58
C LYS A 52 9.03 -4.14 -9.89
N TYR A 53 7.99 -3.95 -9.07
CA TYR A 53 7.10 -2.80 -9.21
C TYR A 53 7.75 -1.56 -8.63
N ARG A 54 7.99 -0.55 -9.48
CA ARG A 54 8.68 0.68 -9.08
C ARG A 54 7.89 1.43 -8.01
N GLY A 55 8.57 1.89 -6.95
CA GLY A 55 7.94 2.61 -5.84
C GLY A 55 7.21 1.73 -4.84
N ASN A 56 7.26 0.40 -5.01
CA ASN A 56 6.68 -0.52 -4.05
C ASN A 56 7.46 -0.50 -2.72
N TRP A 57 6.75 -0.43 -1.60
CA TRP A 57 7.35 -0.48 -0.27
C TRP A 57 7.73 -1.90 0.17
N SER A 58 8.58 -2.01 1.19
CA SER A 58 8.91 -3.30 1.80
C SER A 58 7.67 -3.87 2.50
N PRO A 59 7.35 -5.17 2.31
CA PRO A 59 6.22 -5.80 2.96
C PRO A 59 6.34 -5.84 4.50
N TYR A 60 7.52 -5.68 5.06
CA TYR A 60 7.70 -5.51 6.50
C TYR A 60 6.94 -4.30 7.04
N VAL A 61 6.81 -3.21 6.26
CA VAL A 61 6.11 -1.98 6.70
C VAL A 61 4.62 -2.24 6.89
N PRO A 62 3.83 -2.63 5.87
CA PRO A 62 2.40 -2.90 6.07
C PRO A 62 2.18 -4.06 7.04
N ARG A 63 3.05 -5.09 7.08
CA ARG A 63 2.94 -6.19 8.06
C ARG A 63 3.00 -5.68 9.49
N ASN A 64 3.99 -4.86 9.85
CA ASN A 64 4.10 -4.28 11.18
C ASN A 64 2.90 -3.41 11.52
N LEU A 65 2.47 -2.55 10.59
CA LEU A 65 1.31 -1.66 10.79
C LEU A 65 0.02 -2.46 11.00
N ILE A 66 -0.24 -3.48 10.17
CA ILE A 66 -1.41 -4.34 10.26
C ILE A 66 -1.45 -5.08 11.59
N LEU A 67 -0.34 -5.64 12.04
CA LEU A 67 -0.25 -6.36 13.32
C LEU A 67 -0.44 -5.43 14.53
N ARG A 68 0.05 -4.19 14.45
CA ARG A 68 -0.05 -3.21 15.54
C ARG A 68 -1.46 -2.59 15.68
N TYR A 69 -2.15 -2.37 14.55
CA TYR A 69 -3.34 -1.51 14.53
C TYR A 69 -4.62 -2.18 14.06
N SER A 70 -4.58 -3.49 13.81
CA SER A 70 -5.76 -4.27 13.42
C SER A 70 -5.75 -5.67 14.04
N LYS A 71 -6.89 -6.34 13.98
CA LYS A 71 -7.08 -7.74 14.39
C LYS A 71 -7.64 -8.57 13.24
N PRO A 72 -7.53 -9.91 13.27
CA PRO A 72 -8.16 -10.77 12.26
C PRO A 72 -9.62 -10.45 12.05
N GLY A 73 -10.06 -10.38 10.78
CA GLY A 73 -11.42 -10.01 10.39
C GLY A 73 -11.65 -8.51 10.19
N ASP A 74 -10.77 -7.62 10.68
CA ASP A 74 -10.87 -6.17 10.44
C ASP A 74 -10.75 -5.84 8.95
N TRP A 75 -11.38 -4.74 8.51
CA TRP A 75 -11.30 -4.21 7.16
C TRP A 75 -10.17 -3.20 7.02
N ILE A 76 -9.25 -3.49 6.10
CA ILE A 76 -8.11 -2.62 5.76
C ILE A 76 -8.39 -1.95 4.41
N LEU A 77 -8.05 -0.66 4.30
CA LEU A 77 -8.08 0.08 3.04
C LEU A 77 -6.67 0.49 2.62
N ASP A 78 -6.31 0.20 1.37
CA ASP A 78 -5.16 0.80 0.69
C ASP A 78 -5.64 1.56 -0.55
N GLN A 79 -5.53 2.89 -0.49
CA GLN A 79 -6.03 3.80 -1.53
C GLN A 79 -5.08 3.96 -2.72
N PHE A 80 -3.86 3.42 -2.60
CA PHE A 80 -2.81 3.48 -3.62
C PHE A 80 -2.09 2.13 -3.68
N MET A 81 -2.87 1.05 -3.90
CA MET A 81 -2.41 -0.33 -3.68
C MET A 81 -1.24 -0.76 -4.57
N GLY A 82 -1.02 -0.10 -5.73
CA GLY A 82 0.03 -0.45 -6.66
C GLY A 82 0.02 -1.94 -7.02
N SER A 83 1.09 -2.64 -6.70
CA SER A 83 1.20 -4.10 -6.88
C SER A 83 0.51 -4.94 -5.79
N GLY A 84 -0.17 -4.32 -4.82
CA GLY A 84 -0.97 -5.00 -3.81
C GLY A 84 -0.22 -5.49 -2.56
N THR A 85 0.93 -4.92 -2.23
CA THR A 85 1.73 -5.35 -1.07
C THR A 85 0.93 -5.36 0.23
N THR A 86 0.14 -4.32 0.51
CA THR A 86 -0.75 -4.24 1.67
C THR A 86 -1.81 -5.35 1.66
N LEU A 87 -2.38 -5.63 0.48
CA LEU A 87 -3.45 -6.62 0.32
C LEU A 87 -2.94 -8.04 0.50
N VAL A 88 -1.72 -8.32 0.02
CA VAL A 88 -1.04 -9.61 0.24
C VAL A 88 -0.82 -9.82 1.74
N GLU A 89 -0.33 -8.83 2.47
CA GLU A 89 -0.17 -8.91 3.92
C GLU A 89 -1.52 -9.03 4.66
N ALA A 90 -2.54 -8.30 4.26
CA ALA A 90 -3.88 -8.44 4.81
C ALA A 90 -4.41 -9.87 4.66
N LYS A 91 -4.24 -10.48 3.47
CA LYS A 91 -4.62 -11.86 3.17
C LYS A 91 -3.87 -12.84 4.07
N LEU A 92 -2.56 -12.73 4.16
CA LEU A 92 -1.69 -13.60 4.99
C LEU A 92 -2.00 -13.51 6.49
N LEU A 93 -2.47 -12.36 6.94
CA LEU A 93 -2.75 -12.06 8.35
C LEU A 93 -4.24 -12.22 8.71
N ASN A 94 -5.07 -12.78 7.84
CA ASN A 94 -6.52 -12.95 8.07
C ASN A 94 -7.29 -11.64 8.28
N ARG A 95 -6.91 -10.55 7.60
CA ARG A 95 -7.68 -9.31 7.54
C ARG A 95 -8.43 -9.22 6.21
N ASN A 96 -9.62 -8.65 6.23
CA ASN A 96 -10.30 -8.24 5.00
C ASN A 96 -9.61 -7.00 4.43
N ALA A 97 -9.63 -6.81 3.11
CA ALA A 97 -9.05 -5.61 2.52
C ALA A 97 -9.79 -5.12 1.28
N VAL A 98 -9.77 -3.81 1.11
CA VAL A 98 -10.12 -3.11 -0.13
C VAL A 98 -8.88 -2.37 -0.61
N GLY A 99 -8.43 -2.68 -1.81
CA GLY A 99 -7.37 -1.95 -2.49
C GLY A 99 -7.89 -1.22 -3.71
N ILE A 100 -7.49 0.01 -3.89
CA ILE A 100 -7.80 0.76 -5.10
C ILE A 100 -6.55 1.33 -5.74
N ASP A 101 -6.62 1.54 -7.03
CA ASP A 101 -5.61 2.25 -7.80
C ASP A 101 -6.27 2.92 -9.01
N ILE A 102 -5.83 4.14 -9.36
CA ILE A 102 -6.31 4.86 -10.53
C ILE A 102 -5.82 4.20 -11.83
N ASN A 103 -4.69 3.48 -11.77
CA ASN A 103 -4.10 2.81 -12.91
C ASN A 103 -4.64 1.36 -13.02
N PRO A 104 -5.42 1.02 -14.07
CA PRO A 104 -5.97 -0.32 -14.24
C PRO A 104 -4.88 -1.40 -14.37
N GLN A 105 -3.68 -1.04 -14.85
CA GLN A 105 -2.57 -1.99 -14.92
C GLN A 105 -2.08 -2.37 -13.52
N SER A 106 -2.06 -1.45 -12.56
CA SER A 106 -1.74 -1.73 -11.15
C SER A 106 -2.76 -2.69 -10.55
N VAL A 107 -4.05 -2.51 -10.87
CA VAL A 107 -5.11 -3.41 -10.43
C VAL A 107 -4.87 -4.84 -10.91
N LEU A 108 -4.58 -5.04 -12.19
CA LEU A 108 -4.29 -6.36 -12.79
C LEU A 108 -3.06 -7.02 -12.15
N ILE A 109 -2.01 -6.24 -11.88
CA ILE A 109 -0.81 -6.73 -11.18
C ILE A 109 -1.16 -7.17 -9.77
N SER A 110 -1.90 -6.36 -9.03
CA SER A 110 -2.35 -6.70 -7.67
C SER A 110 -3.20 -7.97 -7.64
N GLU A 111 -4.18 -8.10 -8.55
CA GLU A 111 -5.00 -9.29 -8.68
C GLU A 111 -4.16 -10.54 -9.00
N THR A 112 -3.13 -10.40 -9.82
CA THR A 112 -2.20 -11.50 -10.13
C THR A 112 -1.42 -11.89 -8.87
N ASN A 113 -0.90 -10.92 -8.11
CA ASN A 113 -0.17 -11.16 -6.88
C ASN A 113 -1.04 -11.78 -5.78
N LEU A 114 -2.35 -11.62 -5.83
CA LEU A 114 -3.30 -12.19 -4.86
C LEU A 114 -3.71 -13.64 -5.16
N LYS A 115 -3.29 -14.24 -6.28
CA LYS A 115 -3.70 -15.59 -6.70
C LYS A 115 -3.04 -16.73 -5.92
N PHE A 116 -2.04 -16.47 -5.05
CA PHE A 116 -1.41 -17.51 -4.25
C PHE A 116 -2.41 -18.17 -3.28
N GLN A 117 -2.20 -19.45 -3.00
CA GLN A 117 -3.01 -20.21 -2.07
C GLN A 117 -2.46 -20.06 -0.65
N CYS A 118 -3.33 -19.79 0.30
CA CYS A 118 -3.04 -19.82 1.73
C CYS A 118 -4.33 -20.08 2.51
N GLU A 119 -4.18 -20.63 3.70
CA GLU A 119 -5.29 -20.83 4.61
C GLU A 119 -5.73 -19.48 5.18
N THR A 120 -6.89 -18.98 4.74
CA THR A 120 -7.40 -17.67 5.14
C THR A 120 -8.91 -17.56 5.03
N LYS A 121 -9.52 -16.77 5.91
CA LYS A 121 -10.93 -16.36 5.85
C LYS A 121 -11.11 -14.94 5.32
N SER A 122 -10.03 -14.27 4.93
CA SER A 122 -10.07 -12.88 4.46
C SER A 122 -10.81 -12.73 3.13
N LYS A 123 -11.51 -11.62 3.01
CA LYS A 123 -12.15 -11.16 1.78
C LYS A 123 -11.33 -10.01 1.22
N ILE A 124 -10.77 -10.18 0.03
CA ILE A 124 -9.92 -9.17 -0.61
C ILE A 124 -10.64 -8.67 -1.86
N PHE A 125 -10.79 -7.36 -1.96
CA PHE A 125 -11.39 -6.68 -3.10
C PHE A 125 -10.42 -5.67 -3.70
N THR A 126 -10.35 -5.65 -5.00
CA THR A 126 -9.60 -4.68 -5.78
C THR A 126 -10.55 -3.86 -6.64
N LYS A 127 -10.22 -2.59 -6.90
CA LYS A 127 -11.04 -1.74 -7.75
C LYS A 127 -10.19 -0.68 -8.45
N ASN A 128 -10.45 -0.48 -9.75
CA ASN A 128 -9.95 0.70 -10.43
C ASN A 128 -10.81 1.90 -10.04
N ALA A 129 -10.25 2.82 -9.25
CA ALA A 129 -10.97 3.99 -8.71
C ALA A 129 -10.02 5.13 -8.34
N ASP A 130 -10.56 6.34 -8.24
CA ASP A 130 -9.87 7.53 -7.76
C ASP A 130 -9.95 7.61 -6.23
N ALA A 131 -8.81 7.71 -5.55
CA ALA A 131 -8.71 7.83 -4.10
C ALA A 131 -9.38 9.10 -3.53
N THR A 132 -9.64 10.10 -4.38
CA THR A 132 -10.38 11.33 -3.99
C THR A 132 -11.89 11.14 -3.92
N ASN A 133 -12.42 9.96 -4.28
CA ASN A 133 -13.84 9.66 -4.31
C ASN A 133 -14.11 8.17 -4.00
N LEU A 134 -14.42 7.88 -2.75
CA LEU A 134 -14.70 6.54 -2.23
C LEU A 134 -16.19 6.29 -1.99
N HIS A 135 -17.09 6.87 -2.81
CA HIS A 135 -18.55 6.78 -2.64
C HIS A 135 -19.09 5.34 -2.53
N PHE A 136 -18.36 4.35 -3.03
CA PHE A 136 -18.70 2.93 -2.94
C PHE A 136 -18.35 2.30 -1.59
N ILE A 137 -17.64 3.01 -0.70
CA ILE A 137 -17.37 2.61 0.68
C ILE A 137 -18.26 3.46 1.60
N LYS A 138 -19.02 2.80 2.46
CA LYS A 138 -19.88 3.46 3.46
C LYS A 138 -19.05 4.22 4.49
N ASP A 139 -19.65 5.24 5.09
CA ASP A 139 -19.06 5.95 6.22
C ASP A 139 -18.76 4.97 7.36
N GLU A 140 -17.69 5.21 8.08
CA GLU A 140 -17.28 4.43 9.25
C GLU A 140 -17.28 2.89 9.02
N HIS A 141 -16.84 2.44 7.84
CA HIS A 141 -16.79 1.03 7.48
C HIS A 141 -15.41 0.38 7.69
N ILE A 142 -14.35 1.15 7.50
CA ILE A 142 -12.96 0.69 7.52
C ILE A 142 -12.40 0.69 8.95
N ASP A 143 -11.70 -0.38 9.33
CA ASP A 143 -11.06 -0.50 10.64
C ASP A 143 -9.63 0.02 10.66
N PHE A 144 -8.95 0.02 9.53
CA PHE A 144 -7.57 0.48 9.42
C PHE A 144 -7.26 0.95 8.00
N ILE A 145 -6.65 2.12 7.84
CA ILE A 145 -6.11 2.58 6.56
C ILE A 145 -4.59 2.41 6.61
N CYS A 146 -4.03 1.75 5.58
CA CYS A 146 -2.61 1.48 5.44
C CYS A 146 -2.21 1.70 3.99
N THR A 147 -1.63 2.87 3.69
CA THR A 147 -1.49 3.33 2.31
C THR A 147 -0.18 4.05 2.04
N HIS A 148 0.28 3.97 0.79
CA HIS A 148 1.54 4.53 0.32
C HIS A 148 1.31 5.31 -0.97
N PRO A 149 0.90 6.59 -0.90
CA PRO A 149 0.67 7.42 -2.07
C PRO A 149 1.95 7.72 -2.85
N PRO A 150 1.86 8.13 -4.12
CA PRO A 150 3.00 8.62 -4.87
C PRO A 150 3.58 9.90 -4.23
N TYR A 151 4.84 10.22 -4.55
CA TYR A 151 5.54 11.41 -4.03
C TYR A 151 5.48 12.54 -5.05
N ALA A 152 4.29 13.04 -5.34
CA ALA A 152 4.03 14.01 -6.41
C ALA A 152 4.67 13.53 -7.75
N ASP A 153 5.30 14.41 -8.52
CA ASP A 153 5.87 14.14 -9.84
C ASP A 153 7.27 13.48 -9.84
N ILE A 154 7.68 12.83 -8.73
CA ILE A 154 8.99 12.15 -8.64
C ILE A 154 9.01 10.84 -9.43
N ILE A 155 7.94 10.04 -9.33
CA ILE A 155 7.75 8.84 -10.12
C ILE A 155 6.40 8.95 -10.81
N LYS A 156 6.39 8.99 -12.13
CA LYS A 156 5.17 8.98 -12.94
C LYS A 156 4.71 7.53 -13.09
N TYR A 157 3.52 7.22 -12.56
CA TYR A 157 2.97 5.87 -12.61
C TYR A 157 2.09 5.60 -13.84
N SER A 158 1.72 6.65 -14.59
CA SER A 158 1.01 6.52 -15.84
C SER A 158 1.52 7.46 -16.92
N LYS A 159 1.04 7.25 -18.15
CA LYS A 159 1.34 8.12 -19.32
C LYS A 159 0.23 9.16 -19.57
N GLY A 160 -0.51 9.57 -18.52
CA GLY A 160 -1.57 10.59 -18.65
C GLY A 160 -2.96 10.11 -18.28
N ILE A 161 -3.09 9.15 -17.36
CA ILE A 161 -4.41 8.77 -16.80
C ILE A 161 -5.00 9.99 -16.08
N SER A 162 -6.24 10.33 -16.44
CA SER A 162 -6.96 11.41 -15.77
C SER A 162 -7.14 11.09 -14.29
N GLY A 163 -6.77 12.03 -13.41
CA GLY A 163 -6.82 11.84 -11.96
C GLY A 163 -5.54 11.26 -11.34
N ASP A 164 -4.56 10.82 -12.14
CA ASP A 164 -3.27 10.34 -11.61
C ASP A 164 -2.49 11.48 -10.94
N ILE A 165 -2.45 11.44 -9.62
CA ILE A 165 -1.78 12.45 -8.80
C ILE A 165 -0.25 12.39 -8.89
N SER A 166 0.32 11.30 -9.42
CA SER A 166 1.75 11.18 -9.68
C SER A 166 2.26 12.05 -10.83
N LEU A 167 1.34 12.68 -11.56
CA LEU A 167 1.66 13.61 -12.65
C LEU A 167 1.65 15.07 -12.20
N LEU A 168 1.27 15.35 -10.96
CA LEU A 168 1.01 16.69 -10.45
C LEU A 168 2.24 17.27 -9.74
N CYS A 169 2.47 18.58 -9.90
CA CYS A 169 3.42 19.29 -9.04
C CYS A 169 2.97 19.24 -7.56
N VAL A 170 3.90 19.49 -6.64
CA VAL A 170 3.69 19.31 -5.20
C VAL A 170 2.42 20.01 -4.69
N ASP A 171 2.15 21.24 -5.07
CA ASP A 171 0.99 21.97 -4.55
C ASP A 171 -0.33 21.38 -5.06
N LYS A 172 -0.42 21.04 -6.33
CA LYS A 172 -1.59 20.35 -6.91
C LYS A 172 -1.78 18.94 -6.35
N PHE A 173 -0.68 18.24 -6.10
CA PHE A 173 -0.70 16.95 -5.41
C PHE A 173 -1.31 17.09 -4.01
N LEU A 174 -0.88 18.07 -3.21
CA LEU A 174 -1.44 18.31 -1.86
C LEU A 174 -2.90 18.75 -1.88
N GLU A 175 -3.34 19.55 -2.86
CA GLU A 175 -4.76 19.86 -3.06
C GLU A 175 -5.61 18.58 -3.25
N LYS A 176 -5.08 17.60 -4.01
CA LYS A 176 -5.74 16.29 -4.17
C LYS A 176 -5.67 15.46 -2.89
N MET A 177 -4.53 15.48 -2.19
CA MET A 177 -4.37 14.74 -0.94
C MET A 177 -5.29 15.25 0.19
N ASN A 178 -5.68 16.53 0.21
CA ASN A 178 -6.73 17.01 1.11
C ASN A 178 -8.07 16.30 0.85
N LYS A 179 -8.43 16.02 -0.42
CA LYS A 179 -9.64 15.25 -0.76
C LYS A 179 -9.50 13.77 -0.35
N VAL A 180 -8.33 13.18 -0.57
CA VAL A 180 -8.03 11.81 -0.10
C VAL A 180 -8.14 11.73 1.42
N ALA A 181 -7.61 12.72 2.15
CA ALA A 181 -7.71 12.79 3.60
C ALA A 181 -9.17 12.89 4.08
N ALA A 182 -9.99 13.71 3.42
CA ALA A 182 -11.42 13.84 3.73
C ALA A 182 -12.19 12.51 3.53
N GLU A 183 -11.95 11.82 2.41
CA GLU A 183 -12.54 10.49 2.16
C GLU A 183 -12.01 9.45 3.16
N SER A 184 -10.72 9.49 3.50
CA SER A 184 -10.14 8.63 4.54
C SER A 184 -10.82 8.84 5.88
N TYR A 185 -11.05 10.10 6.27
CA TYR A 185 -11.73 10.45 7.52
C TYR A 185 -13.18 9.96 7.54
N ARG A 186 -13.89 10.10 6.42
CA ARG A 186 -15.29 9.66 6.28
C ARG A 186 -15.44 8.15 6.40
N VAL A 187 -14.59 7.37 5.70
CA VAL A 187 -14.75 5.91 5.62
C VAL A 187 -14.17 5.17 6.82
N LEU A 188 -13.23 5.79 7.56
CA LEU A 188 -12.60 5.20 8.73
C LEU A 188 -13.51 5.28 9.95
N LYS A 189 -13.65 4.18 10.68
CA LYS A 189 -14.40 4.15 11.95
C LYS A 189 -13.75 5.07 12.98
N LYS A 190 -14.56 5.67 13.84
CA LYS A 190 -14.09 6.53 14.94
C LYS A 190 -13.09 5.80 15.84
N GLY A 191 -12.03 6.50 16.22
CA GLY A 191 -10.97 5.97 17.08
C GLY A 191 -10.02 4.97 16.41
N LYS A 192 -10.16 4.74 15.11
CA LYS A 192 -9.29 3.88 14.33
C LYS A 192 -8.12 4.63 13.70
N ILE A 193 -7.15 3.92 13.18
CA ILE A 193 -5.87 4.47 12.73
C ILE A 193 -5.82 4.56 11.20
N CYS A 194 -5.28 5.69 10.71
CA CYS A 194 -4.87 5.89 9.34
C CYS A 194 -3.34 6.00 9.31
N ALA A 195 -2.67 5.05 8.68
CA ALA A 195 -1.22 5.05 8.49
C ALA A 195 -0.89 5.40 7.03
N VAL A 196 -0.13 6.48 6.85
CA VAL A 196 0.31 6.95 5.54
C VAL A 196 1.83 6.96 5.50
N MET A 197 2.42 6.21 4.57
CA MET A 197 3.85 6.29 4.32
C MET A 197 4.12 7.32 3.23
N ILE A 198 5.03 8.24 3.50
CA ILE A 198 5.47 9.26 2.53
C ILE A 198 6.92 9.65 2.83
N GLY A 199 7.69 9.95 1.80
CA GLY A 199 9.05 10.47 1.94
C GLY A 199 9.16 11.91 1.47
N ASP A 200 10.18 12.60 1.95
CA ASP A 200 10.50 13.94 1.49
C ASP A 200 11.06 13.93 0.08
N VAL A 201 10.89 15.02 -0.62
CA VAL A 201 11.29 15.18 -2.03
C VAL A 201 12.44 16.16 -2.16
N ARG A 202 13.38 15.88 -3.03
CA ARG A 202 14.46 16.81 -3.35
C ARG A 202 14.30 17.35 -4.77
N LYS A 203 14.17 18.69 -4.91
CA LYS A 203 14.11 19.39 -6.20
C LYS A 203 15.04 20.60 -6.21
N HIS A 204 15.80 20.76 -7.27
CA HIS A 204 16.71 21.90 -7.46
C HIS A 204 17.63 22.13 -6.25
N GLY A 205 18.17 21.05 -5.67
CA GLY A 205 19.06 21.11 -4.51
C GLY A 205 18.38 21.39 -3.16
N LYS A 206 17.05 21.62 -3.13
CA LYS A 206 16.27 21.91 -1.91
C LYS A 206 15.44 20.69 -1.50
N VAL A 207 15.32 20.46 -0.20
CA VAL A 207 14.40 19.47 0.36
C VAL A 207 13.01 20.12 0.46
N ILE A 208 12.02 19.42 -0.06
CA ILE A 208 10.60 19.72 0.17
C ILE A 208 10.12 18.74 1.23
N PRO A 209 9.74 19.19 2.42
CA PRO A 209 9.31 18.32 3.52
C PRO A 209 7.88 17.83 3.27
N LEU A 210 7.75 16.91 2.27
CA LEU A 210 6.46 16.45 1.79
C LEU A 210 5.72 15.65 2.88
N GLY A 211 6.47 14.93 3.73
CA GLY A 211 5.88 14.17 4.86
C GLY A 211 5.12 15.08 5.82
N PHE A 212 5.70 16.19 6.22
CA PHE A 212 5.06 17.16 7.13
C PHE A 212 3.86 17.86 6.45
N ARG A 213 4.00 18.27 5.20
CA ARG A 213 2.90 18.89 4.43
C ARG A 213 1.74 17.91 4.21
N MET A 214 2.04 16.62 4.01
CA MET A 214 1.03 15.57 3.94
C MET A 214 0.31 15.40 5.29
N MET A 215 1.04 15.38 6.40
CA MET A 215 0.46 15.31 7.74
C MET A 215 -0.55 16.43 7.97
N GLU A 216 -0.25 17.67 7.56
CA GLU A 216 -1.17 18.80 7.63
C GLU A 216 -2.49 18.54 6.88
N CYS A 217 -2.46 17.90 5.70
CA CYS A 217 -3.67 17.55 4.97
C CYS A 217 -4.62 16.66 5.81
N PHE A 218 -4.07 15.72 6.56
CA PHE A 218 -4.87 14.83 7.42
C PHE A 218 -5.32 15.52 8.71
N LEU A 219 -4.47 16.33 9.34
CA LEU A 219 -4.84 17.11 10.53
C LEU A 219 -5.98 18.09 10.24
N ASN A 220 -5.95 18.75 9.09
CA ASN A 220 -6.97 19.73 8.68
C ASN A 220 -8.38 19.14 8.52
N VAL A 221 -8.51 17.85 8.27
CA VAL A 221 -9.82 17.18 8.15
C VAL A 221 -10.28 16.52 9.48
N GLY A 222 -9.47 16.63 10.55
CA GLY A 222 -9.86 16.21 11.90
C GLY A 222 -9.12 14.98 12.44
N PHE A 223 -8.13 14.43 11.73
CA PHE A 223 -7.25 13.41 12.30
C PHE A 223 -6.38 14.02 13.41
N LEU A 224 -6.03 13.18 14.40
CA LEU A 224 -5.05 13.52 15.42
C LEU A 224 -3.78 12.71 15.16
N ASN A 225 -2.61 13.37 15.24
CA ASN A 225 -1.35 12.68 15.11
C ASN A 225 -1.10 11.78 16.32
N LYS A 226 -0.99 10.48 16.10
CA LYS A 226 -0.69 9.49 17.13
C LYS A 226 0.82 9.29 17.30
N GLU A 227 1.53 9.10 16.21
CA GLU A 227 2.98 8.89 16.20
C GLU A 227 3.56 9.16 14.80
N ILE A 228 4.85 9.43 14.75
CA ILE A 228 5.63 9.52 13.51
C ILE A 228 6.65 8.39 13.54
N ILE A 229 6.65 7.56 12.50
CA ILE A 229 7.59 6.46 12.33
C ILE A 229 8.60 6.83 11.24
N ILE A 230 9.87 6.74 11.58
CA ILE A 230 10.99 6.96 10.65
C ILE A 230 11.49 5.60 10.17
N LYS A 231 11.59 5.45 8.85
CA LYS A 231 12.02 4.20 8.20
C LYS A 231 13.20 4.47 7.25
#